data_8dac93bfaac981497b407b29404d5cef
#
_entry.id   8dac93bfaac981497b407b29404d5cef
#
_cell.length_a   1.000
_cell.length_b   1.000
_cell.length_c   1.000
_cell.angle_alpha   90.00
_cell.angle_beta   90.00
_cell.angle_gamma   90.00
#
_symmetry.space_group_name_H-M   'P 1'
#
loop_
_entity.id
_entity.type
_entity.pdbx_description
1 polymer ?
#
loop_
_entity_poly.entity_id
_entity_poly.type
_entity_poly.pdbx_seq_one_letter_code
_entity_poly.pdbx_strand_id
1 'polypeptide(L)'
;MRGPAWMTAANLIICLMEDGWQPADADTALKAVPAWASAPRHAIDEYATVTLREWEHVMQRGPLHQMWQHRAAVSRAWAAYRESNARF
;
A
#
# COMPACT_ATOMS: atom_id res chain seq x y z
N MET A 1 -0.80 -20.64 -0.42
CA MET A 1 -0.23 -20.21 0.87
C MET A 1 -0.85 -18.88 1.28
N ARG A 2 -1.25 -18.78 2.53
CA ARG A 2 -1.81 -17.54 3.05
C ARG A 2 -0.69 -16.66 3.59
N GLY A 3 -0.65 -15.41 3.20
CA GLY A 3 0.27 -14.46 3.78
C GLY A 3 -0.15 -14.05 5.19
N PRO A 4 0.65 -13.23 5.86
CA PRO A 4 0.27 -12.68 7.16
C PRO A 4 -1.04 -11.93 7.09
N ALA A 5 -1.79 -11.92 8.18
CA ALA A 5 -3.09 -11.25 8.23
C ALA A 5 -2.98 -9.75 7.91
N TRP A 6 -1.86 -9.11 8.25
CA TRP A 6 -1.68 -7.70 7.96
C TRP A 6 -1.56 -7.40 6.46
N MET A 7 -1.22 -8.39 5.63
CA MET A 7 -1.16 -8.18 4.17
C MET A 7 -2.55 -7.91 3.59
N THR A 8 -3.57 -8.57 4.10
CA THR A 8 -4.95 -8.30 3.70
C THR A 8 -5.34 -6.86 4.07
N ALA A 9 -4.94 -6.42 5.26
CA ALA A 9 -5.19 -5.04 5.69
C ALA A 9 -4.44 -4.03 4.82
N ALA A 10 -3.20 -4.35 4.42
CA ALA A 10 -2.44 -3.49 3.53
C ALA A 10 -3.14 -3.33 2.18
N ASN A 11 -3.66 -4.42 1.63
CA ASN A 11 -4.42 -4.36 0.39
C ASN A 11 -5.70 -3.54 0.53
N LEU A 12 -6.33 -3.60 1.70
CA LEU A 12 -7.52 -2.78 1.95
C LEU A 12 -7.18 -1.29 1.97
N ILE A 13 -6.01 -0.91 2.51
CA ILE A 13 -5.56 0.48 2.44
C ILE A 13 -5.47 0.95 0.99
N ILE A 14 -4.88 0.14 0.13
CA ILE A 14 -4.77 0.47 -1.30
C ILE A 14 -6.16 0.65 -1.91
N CYS A 15 -7.10 -0.22 -1.58
CA CYS A 15 -8.48 -0.11 -2.07
C CYS A 15 -9.15 1.18 -1.60
N LEU A 16 -8.97 1.55 -0.33
CA LEU A 16 -9.52 2.80 0.20
C LEU A 16 -8.92 4.01 -0.52
N MET A 17 -7.62 3.98 -0.76
CA MET A 17 -6.95 5.07 -1.48
C MET A 17 -7.44 5.17 -2.93
N GLU A 18 -7.76 4.04 -3.56
CA GLU A 18 -8.35 4.05 -4.90
C GLU A 18 -9.70 4.73 -4.91
N ASP A 19 -10.44 4.67 -3.80
CA ASP A 19 -11.71 5.38 -3.64
C ASP A 19 -11.54 6.85 -3.27
N GLY A 20 -10.31 7.33 -3.14
CA GLY A 20 -10.04 8.74 -2.87
C GLY A 20 -9.59 9.06 -1.46
N TRP A 21 -9.42 8.05 -0.60
CA TRP A 21 -8.96 8.27 0.77
C TRP A 21 -7.49 8.71 0.77
N GLN A 22 -7.16 9.63 1.65
CA GLN A 22 -5.76 9.95 1.90
C GLN A 22 -5.08 8.80 2.65
N PRO A 23 -3.76 8.56 2.42
CA PRO A 23 -3.06 7.47 3.10
C PRO A 23 -3.17 7.52 4.63
N ALA A 24 -3.08 8.72 5.21
CA ALA A 24 -3.18 8.87 6.66
C ALA A 24 -4.55 8.47 7.20
N ASP A 25 -5.61 8.81 6.47
CA ASP A 25 -6.98 8.49 6.86
C ASP A 25 -7.23 6.99 6.74
N ALA A 26 -6.75 6.37 5.67
CA ALA A 26 -6.88 4.94 5.48
C ALA A 26 -6.14 4.18 6.59
N ASP A 27 -4.92 4.60 6.91
CA ASP A 27 -4.12 3.98 7.97
C ASP A 27 -4.82 4.11 9.32
N THR A 28 -5.38 5.28 9.61
CA THR A 28 -6.11 5.51 10.87
C THR A 28 -7.32 4.60 10.97
N ALA A 29 -8.07 4.45 9.87
CA ALA A 29 -9.24 3.58 9.85
C ALA A 29 -8.87 2.13 10.16
N LEU A 30 -7.71 1.66 9.69
CA LEU A 30 -7.28 0.29 9.90
C LEU A 30 -6.68 0.03 11.28
N LYS A 31 -6.45 1.06 12.09
CA LYS A 31 -5.94 0.87 13.46
C LYS A 31 -6.92 0.06 14.32
N ALA A 32 -8.19 0.02 13.92
CA ALA A 32 -9.17 -0.81 14.60
C ALA A 32 -9.01 -2.30 14.30
N VAL A 33 -8.21 -2.66 13.30
CA VAL A 33 -7.94 -4.06 12.94
C VAL A 33 -6.72 -4.54 13.72
N PRO A 34 -6.87 -5.52 14.65
CA PRO A 34 -5.74 -5.97 15.47
C PRO A 34 -4.54 -6.46 14.69
N ALA A 35 -4.76 -7.18 13.60
CA ALA A 35 -3.67 -7.67 12.77
C ALA A 35 -2.83 -6.54 12.17
N TRP A 36 -3.47 -5.41 11.86
CA TRP A 36 -2.76 -4.24 11.36
C TRP A 36 -2.03 -3.49 12.47
N ALA A 37 -2.73 -3.28 13.59
CA ALA A 37 -2.18 -2.54 14.72
C ALA A 37 -0.92 -3.21 15.29
N SER A 38 -0.86 -4.54 15.24
CA SER A 38 0.27 -5.31 15.78
C SER A 38 1.31 -5.71 14.74
N ALA A 39 1.12 -5.32 13.48
CA ALA A 39 2.04 -5.71 12.41
C ALA A 39 3.40 -5.01 12.56
N PRO A 40 4.50 -5.71 12.22
CA PRO A 40 5.83 -5.09 12.24
C PRO A 40 5.91 -3.96 11.21
N ARG A 41 6.26 -2.76 11.66
CA ARG A 41 6.30 -1.59 10.76
C ARG A 41 7.27 -1.78 9.61
N HIS A 42 8.45 -2.33 9.87
CA HIS A 42 9.44 -2.53 8.82
C HIS A 42 8.94 -3.50 7.74
N ALA A 43 8.15 -4.50 8.13
CA ALA A 43 7.59 -5.45 7.17
C ALA A 43 6.55 -4.77 6.27
N ILE A 44 5.74 -3.89 6.85
CA ILE A 44 4.76 -3.12 6.08
C ILE A 44 5.47 -2.17 5.11
N ASP A 45 6.52 -1.50 5.57
CA ASP A 45 7.29 -0.58 4.74
C ASP A 45 7.95 -1.31 3.57
N GLU A 46 8.50 -2.49 3.84
CA GLU A 46 9.10 -3.33 2.82
C GLU A 46 8.05 -3.80 1.81
N TYR A 47 6.87 -4.20 2.31
CA TYR A 47 5.77 -4.61 1.45
C TYR A 47 5.34 -3.49 0.51
N ALA A 48 5.24 -2.26 1.03
CA ALA A 48 4.88 -1.10 0.22
C ALA A 48 5.91 -0.85 -0.88
N THR A 49 7.21 -0.96 -0.54
CA THR A 49 8.29 -0.77 -1.50
C THR A 49 8.29 -1.84 -2.59
N VAL A 50 8.11 -3.11 -2.19
CA VAL A 50 8.08 -4.22 -3.14
C VAL A 50 6.89 -4.10 -4.07
N THR A 51 5.72 -3.75 -3.53
CA THR A 51 4.51 -3.56 -4.34
C THR A 51 4.72 -2.47 -5.39
N LEU A 52 5.34 -1.36 -4.99
CA LEU A 52 5.63 -0.28 -5.93
C LEU A 52 6.59 -0.74 -7.03
N ARG A 53 7.64 -1.48 -6.67
CA ARG A 53 8.61 -1.98 -7.65
C ARG A 53 7.94 -2.92 -8.65
N GLU A 54 7.02 -3.76 -8.19
CA GLU A 54 6.28 -4.65 -9.10
C GLU A 54 5.47 -3.85 -10.11
N TRP A 55 4.77 -2.79 -9.66
CA TRP A 55 4.01 -1.95 -10.57
C TRP A 55 4.91 -1.21 -11.55
N GLU A 56 6.04 -0.68 -11.10
CA GLU A 56 7.00 -0.01 -11.97
C GLU A 56 7.54 -0.96 -13.03
N HIS A 57 7.81 -2.20 -12.63
CA HIS A 57 8.29 -3.23 -13.56
C HIS A 57 7.23 -3.55 -14.62
N VAL A 58 5.98 -3.71 -14.22
CA VAL A 58 4.88 -3.99 -15.14
C VAL A 58 4.69 -2.83 -16.11
N MET A 59 4.78 -1.59 -15.62
CA MET A 59 4.62 -0.40 -16.45
C MET A 59 5.71 -0.27 -17.52
N GLN A 60 6.90 -0.80 -17.27
CA GLN A 60 7.99 -0.79 -18.24
C GLN A 60 7.72 -1.69 -19.43
N ARG A 61 6.81 -2.65 -19.30
CA ARG A 61 6.50 -3.61 -20.36
C ARG A 61 5.54 -3.06 -21.41
N GLY A 62 4.94 -1.90 -21.15
CA GLY A 62 4.03 -1.28 -22.09
C GLY A 62 2.92 -0.52 -21.40
N PRO A 63 2.02 0.11 -22.16
CA PRO A 63 0.93 0.88 -21.59
C PRO A 63 -0.04 -0.02 -20.85
N LEU A 64 -0.46 0.44 -19.66
CA LEU A 64 -1.42 -0.27 -18.84
C LEU A 64 -2.82 0.29 -19.05
N HIS A 65 -3.81 -0.56 -18.80
CA HIS A 65 -5.19 -0.12 -18.70
C HIS A 65 -5.31 0.96 -17.62
N GLN A 66 -6.21 1.89 -17.82
CA GLN A 66 -6.39 3.06 -16.95
C GLN A 66 -6.56 2.67 -15.47
N MET A 67 -7.29 1.59 -15.21
CA MET A 67 -7.50 1.09 -13.85
C MET A 67 -6.17 0.71 -13.18
N TRP A 68 -5.28 0.07 -13.93
CA TRP A 68 -3.98 -0.33 -13.39
C TRP A 68 -3.05 0.86 -13.18
N GLN A 69 -3.15 1.86 -14.06
CA GLN A 69 -2.40 3.10 -13.89
C GLN A 69 -2.79 3.80 -12.58
N HIS A 70 -4.08 3.80 -12.28
CA HIS A 70 -4.58 4.39 -11.02
C HIS A 70 -4.04 3.61 -9.82
N ARG A 71 -4.08 2.30 -9.86
CA ARG A 71 -3.56 1.45 -8.78
C ARG A 71 -2.06 1.66 -8.58
N ALA A 72 -1.29 1.78 -9.65
CA ALA A 72 0.13 2.05 -9.58
C ALA A 72 0.41 3.41 -8.92
N ALA A 73 -0.37 4.43 -9.27
CA ALA A 73 -0.25 5.76 -8.66
C ALA A 73 -0.57 5.73 -7.17
N VAL A 74 -1.61 4.99 -6.78
CA VAL A 74 -1.99 4.81 -5.38
C VAL A 74 -0.88 4.09 -4.61
N SER A 75 -0.29 3.04 -5.19
CA SER A 75 0.81 2.30 -4.57
C SER A 75 2.02 3.21 -4.33
N ARG A 76 2.31 4.10 -5.28
CA ARG A 76 3.39 5.06 -5.13
C ARG A 76 3.11 6.05 -4.01
N ALA A 77 1.88 6.55 -3.93
CA ALA A 77 1.48 7.49 -2.88
C ALA A 77 1.58 6.84 -1.49
N TRP A 78 1.17 5.57 -1.38
CA TRP A 78 1.25 4.85 -0.11
C TRP A 78 2.70 4.60 0.30
N ALA A 79 3.55 4.17 -0.63
CA ALA A 79 4.97 3.96 -0.35
C ALA A 79 5.64 5.26 0.11
N ALA A 80 5.33 6.38 -0.53
CA ALA A 80 5.85 7.70 -0.15
C ALA A 80 5.38 8.10 1.26
N TYR A 81 4.12 7.84 1.58
CA TYR A 81 3.58 8.11 2.91
C TYR A 81 4.31 7.30 3.98
N ARG A 82 4.53 6.00 3.73
CA ARG A 82 5.24 5.13 4.66
C ARG A 82 6.68 5.60 4.88
N GLU A 83 7.36 5.96 3.80
CA GLU A 83 8.74 6.45 3.88
C GLU A 83 8.81 7.75 4.69
N SER A 84 7.88 8.66 4.46
CA SER A 84 7.83 9.93 5.17
C SER A 84 7.61 9.71 6.67
N ASN A 85 6.73 8.79 7.05
CA ASN A 85 6.46 8.49 8.45
C ASN A 85 7.60 7.73 9.13
N ALA A 86 8.37 6.95 8.39
CA ALA A 86 9.48 6.19 8.94
C ALA A 86 10.60 7.11 9.46
N ARG A 87 10.64 8.36 8.99
CA ARG A 87 11.66 9.32 9.38
C ARG A 87 11.35 10.04 10.70
N PHE A 88 10.17 9.86 11.21
CA PHE A 88 9.72 10.46 12.45
C PHE A 88 9.39 9.39 13.46
#